data_0a191d7d6b860d27122ceffb0d7f8ce3
#
_entry.id   0a191d7d6b860d27122ceffb0d7f8ce3
#
_cell.length_a   1.000
_cell.length_b   1.000
_cell.length_c   1.000
_cell.angle_alpha   90.00
_cell.angle_beta   90.00
_cell.angle_gamma   90.00
#
_symmetry.space_group_name_H-M   'P 1'
#
loop_
_entity.id
_entity.type
_entity.pdbx_description
1 polymer ?
#
loop_
_entity_poly.entity_id
_entity_poly.type
_entity_poly.pdbx_seq_one_letter_code
_entity_poly.pdbx_strand_id
1 'polypeptide(L)'
;QKRLADQKKRTSKKAEVFTPTQVCKKMTDVAEKDLIGKDWIEYINKTCLEVPCGEAPFLTSRYDTTTGQMIAVPDRIGLLDKKLNTLSEWFQTYDSWICWAVDAYASTYGYEWQGDNLLLARCNLFLTLIEHFKYRFDGKWLKIGFMPAYLDHIADTISWNVWQMDGLKKTVPGTDIPCKIKNWKADKEILFKDVGEDD
;
A
#
# COMPACT_ATOMS: atom_id res chain seq x y z
N GLN A 1 -2.33 8.23 12.78
CA GLN A 1 -3.32 9.25 12.37
C GLN A 1 -3.00 10.62 12.98
N LYS A 2 -3.21 11.68 12.21
CA LYS A 2 -3.02 13.08 12.65
C LYS A 2 -4.24 13.59 13.41
N ARG A 3 -4.00 14.41 14.46
CA ARG A 3 -5.10 15.02 15.23
C ARG A 3 -5.92 15.99 14.36
N LEU A 4 -7.22 16.14 14.62
CA LEU A 4 -8.11 17.02 13.85
C LEU A 4 -7.60 18.47 13.72
N ALA A 5 -7.02 19.02 14.78
CA ALA A 5 -6.44 20.37 14.74
C ALA A 5 -5.24 20.45 13.76
N ASP A 6 -4.42 19.41 13.73
CA ASP A 6 -3.28 19.31 12.81
C ASP A 6 -3.76 19.10 11.38
N GLN A 7 -4.81 18.30 11.16
CA GLN A 7 -5.42 18.10 9.84
C GLN A 7 -5.87 19.44 9.24
N LYS A 8 -6.65 20.25 9.98
CA LYS A 8 -7.10 21.59 9.52
C LYS A 8 -5.93 22.51 9.16
N LYS A 9 -4.88 22.54 10.02
CA LYS A 9 -3.69 23.34 9.76
C LYS A 9 -2.93 22.87 8.52
N ARG A 10 -2.87 21.56 8.30
CA ARG A 10 -2.17 20.96 7.15
C ARG A 10 -2.94 21.18 5.85
N THR A 11 -4.26 21.01 5.86
CA THR A 11 -5.10 21.31 4.71
C THR A 11 -4.92 22.76 4.26
N SER A 12 -4.92 23.73 5.20
CA SER A 12 -4.77 25.14 4.84
C SER A 12 -3.35 25.55 4.41
N LYS A 13 -2.30 24.91 4.97
CA LYS A 13 -0.90 25.30 4.73
C LYS A 13 -0.19 24.47 3.69
N LYS A 14 -0.58 23.21 3.49
CA LYS A 14 0.10 22.21 2.65
C LYS A 14 -0.81 21.58 1.60
N ALA A 15 -2.06 22.05 1.47
CA ALA A 15 -3.09 21.47 0.60
C ALA A 15 -3.29 19.95 0.79
N GLU A 16 -3.03 19.44 2.00
CA GLU A 16 -3.16 18.04 2.30
C GLU A 16 -4.64 17.65 2.46
N VAL A 17 -5.06 16.60 1.77
CA VAL A 17 -6.44 16.11 1.78
C VAL A 17 -6.53 14.86 2.64
N PHE A 18 -7.45 14.87 3.62
CA PHE A 18 -7.80 13.70 4.42
C PHE A 18 -9.08 13.11 3.85
N THR A 19 -8.98 11.94 3.23
CA THR A 19 -10.09 11.37 2.46
C THR A 19 -10.92 10.41 3.33
N PRO A 20 -12.23 10.66 3.50
CA PRO A 20 -13.09 9.76 4.27
C PRO A 20 -13.14 8.36 3.64
N THR A 21 -13.25 7.33 4.47
CA THR A 21 -13.29 5.92 4.03
C THR A 21 -14.36 5.66 2.96
N GLN A 22 -15.52 6.32 3.04
CA GLN A 22 -16.59 6.14 2.05
C GLN A 22 -16.19 6.65 0.65
N VAL A 23 -15.36 7.70 0.58
CA VAL A 23 -14.83 8.20 -0.70
C VAL A 23 -13.76 7.25 -1.22
N CYS A 24 -12.86 6.79 -0.35
CA CYS A 24 -11.87 5.76 -0.71
C CYS A 24 -12.55 4.53 -1.28
N LYS A 25 -13.64 4.03 -0.64
CA LYS A 25 -14.39 2.88 -1.11
C LYS A 25 -14.90 3.07 -2.55
N LYS A 26 -15.54 4.20 -2.84
CA LYS A 26 -16.05 4.46 -4.19
C LYS A 26 -14.94 4.46 -5.24
N MET A 27 -13.77 4.99 -4.91
CA MET A 27 -12.64 5.04 -5.84
C MET A 27 -12.00 3.66 -6.03
N THR A 28 -11.80 2.90 -4.95
CA THR A 28 -11.29 1.53 -5.05
C THR A 28 -12.25 0.62 -5.80
N ASP A 29 -13.57 0.75 -5.58
CA ASP A 29 -14.58 -0.01 -6.32
C ASP A 29 -14.55 0.32 -7.84
N VAL A 30 -14.24 1.55 -8.22
CA VAL A 30 -14.05 1.92 -9.64
C VAL A 30 -12.77 1.33 -10.20
N ALA A 31 -11.65 1.42 -9.46
CA ALA A 31 -10.37 0.89 -9.89
C ALA A 31 -10.37 -0.63 -10.08
N GLU A 32 -11.26 -1.34 -9.38
CA GLU A 32 -11.39 -2.79 -9.46
C GLU A 32 -12.38 -3.29 -10.51
N LYS A 33 -13.16 -2.42 -11.15
CA LYS A 33 -14.16 -2.87 -12.13
C LYS A 33 -13.60 -3.77 -13.22
N ASP A 34 -12.41 -3.46 -13.70
CA ASP A 34 -11.74 -4.22 -14.77
C ASP A 34 -11.07 -5.50 -14.25
N LEU A 35 -11.10 -5.73 -12.94
CA LEU A 35 -10.52 -6.90 -12.27
C LEU A 35 -11.58 -7.92 -11.86
N ILE A 36 -12.87 -7.58 -11.96
CA ILE A 36 -13.97 -8.47 -11.61
C ILE A 36 -13.97 -9.67 -12.57
N GLY A 37 -13.96 -10.88 -12.02
CA GLY A 37 -13.97 -12.13 -12.78
C GLY A 37 -12.61 -12.58 -13.32
N LYS A 38 -11.53 -11.86 -13.03
CA LYS A 38 -10.17 -12.28 -13.34
C LYS A 38 -9.69 -13.38 -12.40
N ASP A 39 -8.70 -14.15 -12.88
CA ASP A 39 -8.01 -15.12 -12.05
C ASP A 39 -7.32 -14.44 -10.85
N TRP A 40 -7.32 -15.11 -9.69
CA TRP A 40 -6.77 -14.56 -8.46
C TRP A 40 -5.26 -14.24 -8.58
N ILE A 41 -4.49 -15.01 -9.39
CA ILE A 41 -3.08 -14.73 -9.65
C ILE A 41 -2.92 -13.41 -10.40
N GLU A 42 -3.74 -13.19 -11.43
CA GLU A 42 -3.77 -11.93 -12.17
C GLU A 42 -4.13 -10.77 -11.26
N TYR A 43 -5.13 -10.97 -10.38
CA TYR A 43 -5.56 -9.96 -9.41
C TYR A 43 -4.45 -9.57 -8.44
N ILE A 44 -3.77 -10.54 -7.81
CA ILE A 44 -2.67 -10.29 -6.87
C ILE A 44 -1.52 -9.53 -7.56
N ASN A 45 -1.19 -9.92 -8.79
CA ASN A 45 -0.09 -9.35 -9.55
C ASN A 45 -0.44 -8.03 -10.26
N LYS A 46 -1.70 -7.59 -10.23
CA LYS A 46 -2.10 -6.32 -10.83
C LYS A 46 -1.43 -5.16 -10.11
N THR A 47 -0.63 -4.40 -10.84
CA THR A 47 0.01 -3.21 -10.32
C THR A 47 -1.03 -2.16 -9.94
N CYS A 48 -0.92 -1.63 -8.73
CA CYS A 48 -1.68 -0.48 -8.28
C CYS A 48 -0.72 0.61 -7.78
N LEU A 49 -1.04 1.86 -8.13
CA LEU A 49 -0.24 3.03 -7.80
C LEU A 49 -1.14 4.14 -7.28
N GLU A 50 -0.83 4.66 -6.09
CA GLU A 50 -1.49 5.82 -5.49
C GLU A 50 -0.54 7.02 -5.47
N VAL A 51 -0.94 8.14 -6.14
CA VAL A 51 -0.14 9.36 -6.24
C VAL A 51 -1.02 10.61 -6.12
N PRO A 52 -0.79 11.50 -5.16
CA PRO A 52 -0.02 11.30 -3.92
C PRO A 52 -0.73 10.36 -2.97
N CYS A 53 0.00 9.51 -2.28
CA CYS A 53 -0.64 8.50 -1.43
C CYS A 53 -1.01 9.00 -0.02
N GLY A 54 -0.50 10.12 0.43
CA GLY A 54 -0.76 10.60 1.79
C GLY A 54 -0.36 9.56 2.85
N GLU A 55 -1.33 9.13 3.68
CA GLU A 55 -1.20 8.03 4.63
C GLU A 55 -1.54 6.66 4.01
N ALA A 56 -1.68 6.58 2.68
CA ALA A 56 -2.07 5.45 1.84
C ALA A 56 -3.48 4.88 2.08
N PRO A 57 -4.53 5.72 2.19
CA PRO A 57 -5.88 5.24 2.51
C PRO A 57 -6.55 4.44 1.39
N PHE A 58 -6.08 4.56 0.14
CA PHE A 58 -6.58 3.77 -1.00
C PHE A 58 -5.86 2.42 -1.11
N LEU A 59 -4.61 2.33 -0.63
CA LEU A 59 -3.86 1.07 -0.58
C LEU A 59 -4.23 0.26 0.65
N THR A 60 -4.36 0.90 1.82
CA THR A 60 -4.68 0.24 3.10
C THR A 60 -5.60 1.10 3.95
N SER A 61 -6.74 0.55 4.34
CA SER A 61 -7.76 1.25 5.12
C SER A 61 -7.82 0.78 6.57
N ARG A 62 -6.71 0.91 7.30
CA ARG A 62 -6.62 0.51 8.71
C ARG A 62 -7.52 1.35 9.63
N TYR A 63 -7.72 2.59 9.26
CA TYR A 63 -8.56 3.56 9.97
C TYR A 63 -9.11 4.60 8.99
N ASP A 64 -10.19 5.24 9.34
CA ASP A 64 -10.67 6.43 8.63
C ASP A 64 -9.74 7.61 8.90
N THR A 65 -9.15 8.20 7.86
CA THR A 65 -8.15 9.27 8.01
C THR A 65 -8.73 10.56 8.57
N THR A 66 -10.03 10.77 8.45
CA THR A 66 -10.71 11.98 8.97
C THR A 66 -11.06 11.87 10.43
N THR A 67 -11.51 10.71 10.89
CA THR A 67 -12.00 10.48 12.25
C THR A 67 -11.00 9.74 13.14
N GLY A 68 -10.13 8.91 12.56
CA GLY A 68 -9.24 8.01 13.25
C GLY A 68 -9.89 6.72 13.75
N GLN A 69 -11.14 6.50 13.40
CA GLN A 69 -11.81 5.27 13.75
C GLN A 69 -11.14 4.08 13.08
N MET A 70 -10.73 3.10 13.88
CA MET A 70 -10.13 1.86 13.38
C MET A 70 -11.15 1.04 12.61
N ILE A 71 -10.71 0.40 11.53
CA ILE A 71 -11.52 -0.47 10.67
C ILE A 71 -11.06 -1.92 10.88
N ALA A 72 -12.01 -2.80 11.20
CA ALA A 72 -11.71 -4.22 11.37
C ALA A 72 -11.19 -4.82 10.06
N VAL A 73 -10.29 -5.81 10.14
CA VAL A 73 -9.64 -6.40 8.96
C VAL A 73 -10.64 -6.84 7.87
N PRO A 74 -11.76 -7.52 8.19
CA PRO A 74 -12.70 -7.94 7.16
C PRO A 74 -13.46 -6.80 6.47
N ASP A 75 -13.51 -5.62 7.11
CA ASP A 75 -14.25 -4.45 6.60
C ASP A 75 -13.36 -3.48 5.82
N ARG A 76 -12.07 -3.78 5.71
CA ARG A 76 -11.10 -2.95 5.02
C ARG A 76 -11.31 -2.99 3.52
N ILE A 77 -11.11 -1.83 2.89
CA ILE A 77 -11.45 -1.58 1.49
C ILE A 77 -10.25 -1.14 0.64
N GLY A 78 -9.07 -1.02 1.25
CA GLY A 78 -7.85 -0.68 0.52
C GLY A 78 -7.47 -1.75 -0.51
N LEU A 79 -6.85 -1.35 -1.61
CA LEU A 79 -6.48 -2.29 -2.69
C LEU A 79 -5.56 -3.42 -2.20
N LEU A 80 -4.60 -3.10 -1.33
CA LEU A 80 -3.75 -4.12 -0.71
C LEU A 80 -4.52 -4.97 0.29
N ASP A 81 -5.43 -4.37 1.11
CA ASP A 81 -6.28 -5.13 2.03
C ASP A 81 -7.10 -6.18 1.27
N LYS A 82 -7.66 -5.81 0.11
CA LYS A 82 -8.46 -6.73 -0.73
C LYS A 82 -7.61 -7.84 -1.33
N LYS A 83 -6.37 -7.54 -1.79
CA LYS A 83 -5.42 -8.58 -2.22
C LYS A 83 -5.15 -9.59 -1.09
N LEU A 84 -4.87 -9.12 0.12
CA LEU A 84 -4.61 -9.97 1.27
C LEU A 84 -5.86 -10.77 1.71
N ASN A 85 -7.06 -10.22 1.57
CA ASN A 85 -8.31 -10.94 1.78
C ASN A 85 -8.48 -12.06 0.76
N THR A 86 -8.23 -11.80 -0.53
CA THR A 86 -8.22 -12.82 -1.58
C THR A 86 -7.26 -13.97 -1.24
N LEU A 87 -6.04 -13.67 -0.80
CA LEU A 87 -5.10 -14.71 -0.34
C LEU A 87 -5.66 -15.52 0.83
N SER A 88 -6.39 -14.88 1.74
CA SER A 88 -7.00 -15.54 2.89
C SER A 88 -8.16 -16.47 2.51
N GLU A 89 -8.81 -16.24 1.39
CA GLU A 89 -9.83 -17.14 0.82
C GLU A 89 -9.17 -18.37 0.16
N TRP A 90 -8.07 -18.19 -0.55
CA TRP A 90 -7.40 -19.25 -1.32
C TRP A 90 -6.47 -20.12 -0.48
N PHE A 91 -5.75 -19.56 0.49
CA PHE A 91 -4.70 -20.27 1.21
C PHE A 91 -5.08 -20.59 2.65
N GLN A 92 -4.92 -21.86 3.04
CA GLN A 92 -5.18 -22.34 4.39
C GLN A 92 -3.90 -22.43 5.24
N THR A 93 -2.72 -22.40 4.59
CA THR A 93 -1.42 -22.48 5.27
C THR A 93 -0.74 -21.11 5.28
N TYR A 94 -0.03 -20.80 6.36
CA TYR A 94 0.69 -19.55 6.49
C TYR A 94 1.86 -19.43 5.50
N ASP A 95 2.52 -20.55 5.15
CA ASP A 95 3.64 -20.56 4.20
C ASP A 95 3.20 -20.06 2.82
N SER A 96 2.13 -20.66 2.29
CA SER A 96 1.59 -20.26 0.99
C SER A 96 1.06 -18.84 1.02
N TRP A 97 0.35 -18.47 2.09
CA TRP A 97 -0.22 -17.13 2.23
C TRP A 97 0.86 -16.05 2.23
N ILE A 98 1.94 -16.22 3.02
CA ILE A 98 3.02 -15.22 3.12
C ILE A 98 3.83 -15.12 1.83
N CYS A 99 4.08 -16.24 1.13
CA CYS A 99 4.74 -16.22 -0.16
C CYS A 99 3.99 -15.33 -1.16
N TRP A 100 2.68 -15.51 -1.29
CA TRP A 100 1.86 -14.70 -2.18
C TRP A 100 1.61 -13.27 -1.68
N ALA A 101 1.71 -13.03 -0.37
CA ALA A 101 1.68 -11.68 0.17
C ALA A 101 2.89 -10.86 -0.33
N VAL A 102 4.07 -11.48 -0.53
CA VAL A 102 5.22 -10.81 -1.15
C VAL A 102 4.86 -10.25 -2.52
N ASP A 103 4.18 -11.03 -3.38
CA ASP A 103 3.76 -10.58 -4.72
C ASP A 103 2.70 -9.46 -4.64
N ALA A 104 1.77 -9.56 -3.68
CA ALA A 104 0.80 -8.48 -3.44
C ALA A 104 1.49 -7.16 -3.08
N TYR A 105 2.54 -7.20 -2.25
CA TYR A 105 3.34 -6.02 -1.91
C TYR A 105 4.20 -5.57 -3.08
N ALA A 106 4.82 -6.47 -3.82
CA ALA A 106 5.65 -6.16 -4.98
C ALA A 106 4.86 -5.46 -6.10
N SER A 107 3.54 -5.65 -6.15
CA SER A 107 2.64 -5.01 -7.13
C SER A 107 1.90 -3.77 -6.58
N THR A 108 2.25 -3.29 -5.36
CA THR A 108 1.59 -2.16 -4.70
C THR A 108 2.56 -1.02 -4.50
N TYR A 109 2.24 0.15 -5.08
CA TYR A 109 3.11 1.34 -5.11
C TYR A 109 2.38 2.57 -4.61
N GLY A 110 3.14 3.51 -4.02
CA GLY A 110 2.63 4.80 -3.60
C GLY A 110 3.73 5.85 -3.57
N TYR A 111 3.40 7.08 -3.97
CA TYR A 111 4.35 8.19 -3.91
C TYR A 111 3.76 9.35 -3.13
N GLU A 112 4.59 9.98 -2.33
CA GLU A 112 4.19 11.08 -1.47
C GLU A 112 5.26 12.18 -1.45
N TRP A 113 4.80 13.43 -1.41
CA TRP A 113 5.68 14.58 -1.24
C TRP A 113 6.14 14.77 0.21
N GLN A 114 5.21 14.62 1.17
CA GLN A 114 5.45 14.93 2.56
C GLN A 114 6.09 13.72 3.29
N GLY A 115 7.30 13.91 3.82
CA GLY A 115 8.04 12.81 4.45
C GLY A 115 7.35 12.19 5.68
N ASP A 116 6.55 12.97 6.42
CA ASP A 116 5.79 12.45 7.56
C ASP A 116 4.57 11.62 7.13
N ASN A 117 3.92 11.95 6.01
CA ASN A 117 2.89 11.11 5.40
C ASN A 117 3.51 9.82 4.86
N LEU A 118 4.64 9.94 4.17
CA LEU A 118 5.39 8.79 3.67
C LEU A 118 5.70 7.78 4.78
N LEU A 119 6.17 8.26 5.94
CA LEU A 119 6.42 7.39 7.09
C LEU A 119 5.13 6.70 7.55
N LEU A 120 4.03 7.43 7.67
CA LEU A 120 2.74 6.85 8.04
C LEU A 120 2.24 5.84 7.02
N ALA A 121 2.37 6.12 5.71
CA ALA A 121 2.03 5.19 4.65
C ALA A 121 2.81 3.87 4.77
N ARG A 122 4.14 3.94 4.91
CA ARG A 122 4.99 2.76 5.10
C ARG A 122 4.61 1.96 6.35
N CYS A 123 4.38 2.64 7.48
CA CYS A 123 3.90 2.00 8.71
C CYS A 123 2.53 1.34 8.50
N ASN A 124 1.60 2.02 7.81
CA ASN A 124 0.28 1.48 7.54
C ASN A 124 0.34 0.20 6.70
N LEU A 125 1.15 0.20 5.62
CA LEU A 125 1.34 -1.01 4.81
C LEU A 125 1.94 -2.15 5.63
N PHE A 126 3.02 -1.88 6.38
CA PHE A 126 3.68 -2.92 7.18
C PHE A 126 2.77 -3.51 8.27
N LEU A 127 2.05 -2.65 9.00
CA LEU A 127 1.11 -3.10 10.03
C LEU A 127 -0.10 -3.83 9.42
N THR A 128 -0.52 -3.48 8.21
CA THR A 128 -1.57 -4.20 7.48
C THR A 128 -1.21 -5.68 7.29
N LEU A 129 0.02 -6.00 6.89
CA LEU A 129 0.48 -7.38 6.81
C LEU A 129 0.28 -8.14 8.13
N ILE A 130 0.80 -7.54 9.22
CA ILE A 130 0.76 -8.14 10.55
C ILE A 130 -0.68 -8.37 11.01
N GLU A 131 -1.55 -7.40 10.77
CA GLU A 131 -2.95 -7.46 11.20
C GLU A 131 -3.75 -8.50 10.40
N HIS A 132 -3.57 -8.58 9.06
CA HIS A 132 -4.19 -9.60 8.23
C HIS A 132 -3.68 -11.01 8.58
N PHE A 133 -2.38 -11.17 8.79
CA PHE A 133 -1.81 -12.45 9.20
C PHE A 133 -2.33 -12.90 10.57
N LYS A 134 -2.38 -11.99 11.55
CA LYS A 134 -2.96 -12.27 12.87
C LYS A 134 -4.42 -12.66 12.79
N TYR A 135 -5.19 -11.94 12.00
CA TYR A 135 -6.61 -12.21 11.80
C TYR A 135 -6.83 -13.58 11.17
N ARG A 136 -6.03 -13.95 10.15
CA ARG A 136 -6.18 -15.20 9.41
C ARG A 136 -5.68 -16.42 10.20
N PHE A 137 -4.60 -16.29 10.95
CA PHE A 137 -3.89 -17.41 11.58
C PHE A 137 -3.87 -17.34 13.12
N ASP A 138 -4.76 -16.58 13.73
CA ASP A 138 -4.99 -16.51 15.18
C ASP A 138 -3.68 -16.28 15.99
N GLY A 139 -2.87 -15.35 15.52
CA GLY A 139 -1.65 -14.93 16.23
C GLY A 139 -0.52 -15.97 16.30
N LYS A 140 -0.62 -17.10 15.62
CA LYS A 140 0.41 -18.18 15.62
C LYS A 140 1.74 -17.76 14.97
N TRP A 141 1.79 -16.61 14.32
CA TRP A 141 2.94 -16.10 13.58
C TRP A 141 4.21 -15.91 14.41
N LEU A 142 4.12 -15.62 15.70
CA LEU A 142 5.28 -15.45 16.59
C LEU A 142 6.13 -16.73 16.76
N LYS A 143 5.59 -17.88 16.41
CA LYS A 143 6.24 -19.19 16.55
C LYS A 143 6.86 -19.70 15.24
N ILE A 144 6.78 -18.92 14.16
CA ILE A 144 7.21 -19.34 12.83
C ILE A 144 8.63 -18.84 12.59
N GLY A 145 9.61 -19.72 12.58
CA GLY A 145 11.04 -19.39 12.54
C GLY A 145 11.50 -18.64 11.29
N PHE A 146 10.79 -18.75 10.15
CA PHE A 146 11.12 -18.05 8.91
C PHE A 146 10.41 -16.68 8.76
N MET A 147 9.47 -16.35 9.63
CA MET A 147 8.71 -15.10 9.57
C MET A 147 9.60 -13.84 9.54
N PRO A 148 10.70 -13.71 10.31
CA PRO A 148 11.58 -12.56 10.24
C PRO A 148 12.08 -12.25 8.83
N ALA A 149 12.50 -13.26 8.07
CA ALA A 149 12.99 -13.07 6.70
C ALA A 149 11.92 -12.52 5.75
N TYR A 150 10.67 -12.94 5.87
CA TYR A 150 9.55 -12.39 5.10
C TYR A 150 9.22 -10.96 5.53
N LEU A 151 9.26 -10.67 6.83
CA LEU A 151 9.03 -9.31 7.33
C LEU A 151 10.10 -8.35 6.82
N ASP A 152 11.37 -8.75 6.84
CA ASP A 152 12.48 -7.96 6.33
C ASP A 152 12.32 -7.71 4.82
N HIS A 153 12.00 -8.77 4.05
CA HIS A 153 11.78 -8.65 2.61
C HIS A 153 10.62 -7.72 2.26
N ILE A 154 9.48 -7.84 2.98
CA ILE A 154 8.32 -6.96 2.76
C ILE A 154 8.62 -5.54 3.21
N ALA A 155 9.37 -5.33 4.30
CA ALA A 155 9.80 -4.00 4.71
C ALA A 155 10.70 -3.35 3.66
N ASP A 156 11.62 -4.11 3.07
CA ASP A 156 12.46 -3.66 1.95
C ASP A 156 11.59 -3.32 0.72
N THR A 157 10.65 -4.21 0.35
CA THR A 157 9.70 -3.96 -0.73
C THR A 157 8.91 -2.67 -0.52
N ILE A 158 8.38 -2.44 0.69
CA ILE A 158 7.66 -1.19 1.03
C ILE A 158 8.60 0.01 0.89
N SER A 159 9.87 -0.11 1.29
CA SER A 159 10.83 1.00 1.21
C SER A 159 11.11 1.44 -0.22
N TRP A 160 11.09 0.50 -1.17
CA TRP A 160 11.23 0.75 -2.60
C TRP A 160 9.93 1.26 -3.24
N ASN A 161 8.79 0.66 -2.88
CA ASN A 161 7.52 0.89 -3.55
C ASN A 161 6.76 2.11 -3.00
N VAL A 162 7.04 2.53 -1.76
CA VAL A 162 6.43 3.73 -1.15
C VAL A 162 7.51 4.78 -0.98
N TRP A 163 7.59 5.69 -1.97
CA TRP A 163 8.73 6.57 -2.20
C TRP A 163 8.39 8.05 -2.06
N GLN A 164 9.38 8.87 -1.70
CA GLN A 164 9.20 10.32 -1.68
C GLN A 164 9.45 10.91 -3.08
N MET A 165 8.46 11.61 -3.62
CA MET A 165 8.54 12.16 -4.98
C MET A 165 7.78 13.47 -5.12
N ASP A 166 8.32 14.40 -5.92
CA ASP A 166 7.57 15.46 -6.57
C ASP A 166 6.79 14.86 -7.74
N GLY A 167 5.50 14.65 -7.56
CA GLY A 167 4.65 13.98 -8.57
C GLY A 167 4.53 14.75 -9.89
N LEU A 168 4.75 16.07 -9.90
CA LEU A 168 4.70 16.89 -11.11
C LEU A 168 6.03 16.81 -11.88
N LYS A 169 7.15 16.88 -11.16
CA LYS A 169 8.49 16.82 -11.76
C LYS A 169 9.01 15.40 -11.94
N LYS A 170 8.42 14.43 -11.26
CA LYS A 170 8.90 13.03 -11.19
C LYS A 170 10.33 12.93 -10.63
N THR A 171 10.67 13.84 -9.71
CA THR A 171 12.01 13.94 -9.09
C THR A 171 11.93 13.83 -7.57
N VAL A 172 13.09 13.63 -6.94
CA VAL A 172 13.22 13.77 -5.49
C VAL A 172 12.87 15.21 -5.10
N PRO A 173 12.00 15.45 -4.11
CA PRO A 173 11.53 16.78 -3.74
C PRO A 173 12.67 17.77 -3.48
N GLY A 174 12.57 18.96 -4.10
CA GLY A 174 13.57 20.02 -3.97
C GLY A 174 14.86 19.80 -4.76
N THR A 175 14.91 18.79 -5.64
CA THR A 175 16.07 18.50 -6.50
C THR A 175 15.63 18.26 -7.94
N ASP A 176 16.62 18.14 -8.85
CA ASP A 176 16.41 17.71 -10.24
C ASP A 176 16.77 16.22 -10.46
N ILE A 177 16.96 15.45 -9.38
CA ILE A 177 17.30 14.03 -9.43
C ILE A 177 16.03 13.23 -9.77
N PRO A 178 15.96 12.50 -10.91
CA PRO A 178 14.82 11.69 -11.27
C PRO A 178 14.55 10.58 -10.25
N CYS A 179 13.29 10.36 -9.90
CA CYS A 179 12.89 9.23 -9.08
C CYS A 179 12.97 7.93 -9.85
N LYS A 180 13.34 6.88 -9.14
CA LYS A 180 13.38 5.51 -9.63
C LYS A 180 12.26 4.69 -9.01
N ILE A 181 11.86 3.64 -9.71
CA ILE A 181 10.92 2.63 -9.27
C ILE A 181 11.55 1.25 -9.48
N LYS A 182 11.26 0.30 -8.62
CA LYS A 182 11.69 -1.08 -8.80
C LYS A 182 10.62 -1.86 -9.57
N ASN A 183 11.00 -2.46 -10.71
CA ASN A 183 10.21 -3.50 -11.36
C ASN A 183 10.64 -4.85 -10.81
N TRP A 184 9.85 -5.40 -9.88
CA TRP A 184 10.17 -6.65 -9.18
C TRP A 184 10.18 -7.87 -10.09
N LYS A 185 9.33 -7.90 -11.13
CA LYS A 185 9.28 -9.02 -12.09
C LYS A 185 10.54 -9.10 -12.95
N ALA A 186 11.07 -7.95 -13.34
CA ALA A 186 12.28 -7.86 -14.16
C ALA A 186 13.55 -7.72 -13.31
N ASP A 187 13.41 -7.57 -11.99
CA ASP A 187 14.47 -7.24 -11.02
C ASP A 187 15.34 -6.06 -11.48
N LYS A 188 14.68 -4.99 -11.92
CA LYS A 188 15.34 -3.79 -12.47
C LYS A 188 14.84 -2.52 -11.82
N GLU A 189 15.74 -1.56 -11.63
CA GLU A 189 15.40 -0.17 -11.38
C GLU A 189 15.17 0.54 -12.71
N ILE A 190 14.05 1.25 -12.81
CA ILE A 190 13.71 2.10 -13.96
C ILE A 190 13.41 3.52 -13.48
N LEU A 191 13.53 4.51 -14.33
CA LEU A 191 13.12 5.86 -13.99
C LEU A 191 11.58 5.94 -14.01
N PHE A 192 11.01 6.58 -12.98
CA PHE A 192 9.55 6.71 -12.90
C PHE A 192 8.95 7.44 -14.11
N LYS A 193 9.70 8.37 -14.72
CA LYS A 193 9.24 9.09 -15.92
C LYS A 193 9.04 8.17 -17.13
N ASP A 194 9.76 7.04 -17.19
CA ASP A 194 9.73 6.09 -18.31
C ASP A 194 8.67 4.98 -18.11
N VAL A 195 7.91 5.01 -16.99
CA VAL A 195 6.83 4.06 -16.74
C VAL A 195 5.67 4.34 -17.69
N GLY A 196 5.30 3.34 -18.52
CA GLY A 196 4.19 3.42 -19.49
C GLY A 196 4.57 3.96 -20.85
N GLU A 197 5.87 4.13 -21.15
CA GLU A 197 6.31 4.53 -22.50
C GLU A 197 6.56 3.33 -23.44
N ASP A 198 6.55 2.09 -22.89
CA ASP A 198 6.85 0.85 -23.62
C ASP A 198 5.61 -0.06 -23.83
N ASP A 199 4.35 0.47 -23.69
CA ASP A 199 3.11 -0.28 -23.93
C ASP A 199 2.44 0.12 -25.26
#